data_22c3939dd49e773860366e3082049318
#
_entry.id   22c3939dd49e773860366e3082049318
#
_cell.length_a   1.000
_cell.length_b   1.000
_cell.length_c   1.000
_cell.angle_alpha   90.00
_cell.angle_beta   90.00
_cell.angle_gamma   90.00
#
_symmetry.space_group_name_H-M   'P 1'
#
loop_
_entity.id
_entity.type
_entity.pdbx_description
1 polymer ?
#
loop_
_entity_poly.entity_id
_entity_poly.type
_entity_poly.pdbx_seq_one_letter_code
_entity_poly.pdbx_strand_id
1 'polypeptide(L)'
;MNGDRVLVPGATGVIGAALAERLHGLGARVAVAGRDPASLARVSAACGGAPARRFDAYDLDGCARTIPWAVGALGGLDTVVVCVGAAGFGPAEAVGDTVAEHLLTVNALAPVAFLRAALTVVPPGGTLAAVTGVVVDAAPAGMADYTASKAALAAWLTSVRRERRRTGTAVLDIRLPHVESGFAERAVVGRAPVLPPGRTVDEAVDMIVDALTASRVPSTR
;
A
#
# COMPACT_ATOMS: atom_id res chain seq x y z
N MET A 1 -3.50 18.07 -0.83
CA MET A 1 -3.16 17.21 0.33
C MET A 1 -3.02 17.99 1.64
N ASN A 2 -2.98 19.33 1.59
CA ASN A 2 -2.81 20.15 2.81
C ASN A 2 -3.93 19.91 3.84
N GLY A 3 -3.56 19.58 5.08
CA GLY A 3 -4.46 19.26 6.18
C GLY A 3 -5.06 17.87 6.20
N ASP A 4 -4.87 17.06 5.15
CA ASP A 4 -5.40 15.69 5.09
C ASP A 4 -4.77 14.77 6.11
N ARG A 5 -5.57 13.89 6.68
CA ARG A 5 -5.15 12.86 7.64
C ARG A 5 -4.93 11.55 6.89
N VAL A 6 -3.66 11.17 6.78
CA VAL A 6 -3.26 10.05 5.93
C VAL A 6 -2.57 8.97 6.75
N LEU A 7 -3.00 7.71 6.59
CA LEU A 7 -2.29 6.55 7.10
C LEU A 7 -1.54 5.85 5.97
N VAL A 8 -0.26 5.53 6.20
CA VAL A 8 0.60 4.77 5.27
C VAL A 8 1.04 3.45 5.92
N PRO A 9 0.28 2.34 5.81
CA PRO A 9 0.75 1.00 6.13
C PRO A 9 1.83 0.56 5.12
N GLY A 10 2.96 0.03 5.63
CA GLY A 10 4.12 -0.30 4.81
C GLY A 10 5.15 0.83 4.70
N ALA A 11 5.07 1.84 5.57
CA ALA A 11 5.98 2.98 5.59
C ALA A 11 7.45 2.63 5.93
N THR A 12 7.76 1.39 6.33
CA THR A 12 9.15 0.93 6.49
C THR A 12 9.78 0.40 5.19
N GLY A 13 8.99 0.25 4.13
CA GLY A 13 9.48 -0.04 2.78
C GLY A 13 9.91 1.24 2.05
N VAL A 14 10.74 1.10 1.00
CA VAL A 14 11.31 2.24 0.27
C VAL A 14 10.23 3.18 -0.29
N ILE A 15 9.25 2.63 -1.00
CA ILE A 15 8.15 3.43 -1.58
C ILE A 15 7.28 4.04 -0.48
N GLY A 16 6.92 3.26 0.56
CA GLY A 16 6.07 3.73 1.63
C GLY A 16 6.71 4.84 2.47
N ALA A 17 8.03 4.76 2.71
CA ALA A 17 8.79 5.80 3.39
C ALA A 17 8.81 7.10 2.57
N ALA A 18 9.24 7.02 1.32
CA ALA A 18 9.29 8.17 0.42
C ALA A 18 7.90 8.82 0.21
N LEU A 19 6.84 7.99 0.12
CA LEU A 19 5.47 8.49 0.04
C LEU A 19 5.06 9.24 1.31
N ALA A 20 5.35 8.69 2.50
CA ALA A 20 5.01 9.35 3.77
C ALA A 20 5.69 10.71 3.89
N GLU A 21 6.98 10.78 3.57
CA GLU A 21 7.76 12.02 3.56
C GLU A 21 7.22 13.03 2.54
N ARG A 22 6.89 12.59 1.32
CA ARG A 22 6.30 13.46 0.28
C ARG A 22 4.95 14.00 0.72
N LEU A 23 4.06 13.17 1.28
CA LEU A 23 2.75 13.61 1.77
C LEU A 23 2.86 14.60 2.92
N HIS A 24 3.80 14.35 3.85
CA HIS A 24 4.12 15.30 4.92
C HIS A 24 4.59 16.65 4.37
N GLY A 25 5.52 16.64 3.41
CA GLY A 25 6.01 17.84 2.72
C GLY A 25 4.90 18.61 1.97
N LEU A 26 3.84 17.93 1.52
CA LEU A 26 2.66 18.55 0.93
C LEU A 26 1.62 19.04 1.97
N GLY A 27 1.98 19.02 3.25
CA GLY A 27 1.16 19.52 4.36
C GLY A 27 0.12 18.54 4.89
N ALA A 28 0.20 17.25 4.54
CA ALA A 28 -0.66 16.22 5.12
C ALA A 28 -0.24 15.88 6.56
N ARG A 29 -1.19 15.54 7.40
CA ARG A 29 -0.97 14.95 8.73
C ARG A 29 -0.85 13.44 8.56
N VAL A 30 0.39 12.93 8.60
CA VAL A 30 0.67 11.53 8.31
C VAL A 30 0.76 10.72 9.59
N ALA A 31 0.18 9.51 9.59
CA ALA A 31 0.50 8.43 10.52
C ALA A 31 1.17 7.29 9.72
N VAL A 32 2.19 6.68 10.30
CA VAL A 32 2.98 5.64 9.64
C VAL A 32 2.85 4.30 10.36
N ALA A 33 2.73 3.23 9.58
CA ALA A 33 2.71 1.89 10.14
C ALA A 33 3.69 0.97 9.39
N GLY A 34 4.41 0.11 10.14
CA GLY A 34 5.43 -0.74 9.56
C GLY A 34 5.86 -1.86 10.49
N ARG A 35 6.68 -2.78 9.96
CA ARG A 35 7.14 -3.98 10.67
C ARG A 35 8.38 -3.72 11.51
N ASP A 36 9.37 -3.01 10.93
CA ASP A 36 10.67 -2.78 11.53
C ASP A 36 10.67 -1.53 12.41
N PRO A 37 10.96 -1.64 13.72
CA PRO A 37 10.88 -0.51 14.65
C PRO A 37 11.89 0.61 14.35
N ALA A 38 13.12 0.25 13.93
CA ALA A 38 14.16 1.23 13.68
C ALA A 38 13.84 2.08 12.43
N SER A 39 13.42 1.42 11.34
CA SER A 39 12.96 2.11 10.14
C SER A 39 11.71 2.94 10.41
N LEU A 40 10.79 2.44 11.24
CA LEU A 40 9.57 3.15 11.60
C LEU A 40 9.88 4.45 12.38
N ALA A 41 10.80 4.39 13.35
CA ALA A 41 11.25 5.57 14.09
C ALA A 41 11.90 6.61 13.17
N ARG A 42 12.73 6.17 12.20
CA ARG A 42 13.36 7.05 11.21
C ARG A 42 12.33 7.77 10.34
N VAL A 43 11.34 7.05 9.80
CA VAL A 43 10.29 7.65 8.96
C VAL A 43 9.40 8.58 9.79
N SER A 44 9.06 8.21 11.02
CA SER A 44 8.33 9.09 11.95
C SER A 44 9.06 10.41 12.14
N ALA A 45 10.38 10.37 12.42
CA ALA A 45 11.20 11.56 12.59
C ALA A 45 11.25 12.43 11.32
N ALA A 46 11.43 11.81 10.14
CA ALA A 46 11.43 12.50 8.85
C ALA A 46 10.08 13.17 8.53
N CYS A 47 8.98 12.65 9.10
CA CYS A 47 7.65 13.24 9.00
C CYS A 47 7.28 14.10 10.23
N GLY A 48 8.26 14.79 10.85
CA GLY A 48 8.01 15.73 11.94
C GLY A 48 7.52 15.09 13.25
N GLY A 49 7.90 13.84 13.53
CA GLY A 49 7.41 13.09 14.69
C GLY A 49 6.04 12.46 14.47
N ALA A 50 5.71 12.08 13.23
CA ALA A 50 4.44 11.47 12.87
C ALA A 50 4.08 10.28 13.77
N PRO A 51 2.82 10.12 14.21
CA PRO A 51 2.39 8.94 14.93
C PRO A 51 2.80 7.66 14.21
N ALA A 52 3.40 6.71 14.95
CA ALA A 52 3.98 5.51 14.40
C ALA A 52 3.45 4.25 15.11
N ARG A 53 3.08 3.21 14.35
CA ARG A 53 2.55 1.96 14.88
C ARG A 53 3.22 0.76 14.23
N ARG A 54 3.71 -0.17 15.06
CA ARG A 54 4.16 -1.48 14.57
C ARG A 54 2.95 -2.37 14.26
N PHE A 55 3.05 -3.14 13.17
CA PHE A 55 2.12 -4.23 12.86
C PHE A 55 2.87 -5.45 12.31
N ASP A 56 2.20 -6.60 12.35
CA ASP A 56 2.61 -7.83 11.67
C ASP A 56 1.55 -8.15 10.60
N ALA A 57 1.96 -8.42 9.36
CA ALA A 57 1.05 -8.77 8.27
C ALA A 57 0.32 -10.10 8.49
N TYR A 58 0.81 -10.96 9.37
CA TYR A 58 0.15 -12.20 9.76
C TYR A 58 -0.91 -12.02 10.86
N ASP A 59 -0.86 -10.92 11.62
CA ASP A 59 -1.94 -10.52 12.55
C ASP A 59 -2.94 -9.62 11.82
N LEU A 60 -3.89 -10.25 11.10
CA LEU A 60 -4.91 -9.52 10.33
C LEU A 60 -5.79 -8.63 11.21
N ASP A 61 -6.08 -9.07 12.43
CA ASP A 61 -6.81 -8.27 13.40
C ASP A 61 -5.96 -7.06 13.86
N GLY A 62 -4.65 -7.25 14.05
CA GLY A 62 -3.71 -6.18 14.33
C GLY A 62 -3.63 -5.17 13.19
N CYS A 63 -3.63 -5.63 11.93
CA CYS A 63 -3.74 -4.79 10.75
C CYS A 63 -5.03 -3.94 10.81
N ALA A 64 -6.18 -4.57 11.06
CA ALA A 64 -7.47 -3.87 11.18
C ALA A 64 -7.49 -2.86 12.34
N ARG A 65 -6.95 -3.22 13.52
CA ARG A 65 -6.85 -2.34 14.71
C ARG A 65 -5.93 -1.13 14.48
N THR A 66 -5.11 -1.12 13.45
CA THR A 66 -4.29 0.05 13.10
C THR A 66 -5.16 1.22 12.61
N ILE A 67 -6.33 0.95 12.05
CA ILE A 67 -7.24 2.00 11.58
C ILE A 67 -7.83 2.84 12.71
N PRO A 68 -8.53 2.29 13.72
CA PRO A 68 -9.02 3.09 14.84
C PRO A 68 -7.89 3.77 15.63
N TRP A 69 -6.71 3.16 15.72
CA TRP A 69 -5.55 3.84 16.28
C TRP A 69 -5.17 5.10 15.48
N ALA A 70 -5.08 5.01 14.15
CA ALA A 70 -4.76 6.16 13.29
C ALA A 70 -5.82 7.27 13.40
N VAL A 71 -7.11 6.89 13.49
CA VAL A 71 -8.22 7.84 13.74
C VAL A 71 -7.99 8.60 15.03
N GLY A 72 -7.64 7.91 16.12
CA GLY A 72 -7.35 8.54 17.42
C GLY A 72 -6.12 9.44 17.37
N ALA A 73 -5.03 8.97 16.73
CA ALA A 73 -3.76 9.71 16.65
C ALA A 73 -3.83 10.97 15.77
N LEU A 74 -4.66 10.96 14.72
CA LEU A 74 -4.81 12.07 13.76
C LEU A 74 -6.07 12.92 14.01
N GLY A 75 -6.99 12.48 14.87
CA GLY A 75 -8.28 13.12 15.07
C GLY A 75 -9.24 12.87 13.89
N GLY A 76 -9.10 11.75 13.21
CA GLY A 76 -9.86 11.30 12.05
C GLY A 76 -8.95 10.72 10.96
N LEU A 77 -9.54 10.24 9.85
CA LEU A 77 -8.79 9.59 8.78
C LEU A 77 -9.47 9.86 7.43
N ASP A 78 -8.76 10.51 6.51
CA ASP A 78 -9.29 10.88 5.20
C ASP A 78 -8.76 9.96 4.09
N THR A 79 -7.54 9.44 4.25
CA THR A 79 -6.88 8.63 3.23
C THR A 79 -6.08 7.49 3.87
N VAL A 80 -6.16 6.31 3.28
CA VAL A 80 -5.30 5.16 3.59
C VAL A 80 -4.61 4.71 2.31
N VAL A 81 -3.27 4.65 2.33
CA VAL A 81 -2.47 4.17 1.18
C VAL A 81 -1.62 2.98 1.62
N VAL A 82 -2.03 1.78 1.25
CA VAL A 82 -1.32 0.56 1.64
C VAL A 82 -0.16 0.28 0.68
N CYS A 83 1.07 0.35 1.21
CA CYS A 83 2.33 0.07 0.51
C CYS A 83 2.98 -1.26 0.99
N VAL A 84 2.19 -2.15 1.58
CA VAL A 84 2.66 -3.46 2.05
C VAL A 84 2.85 -4.41 0.88
N GLY A 85 3.96 -5.15 0.86
CA GLY A 85 4.19 -6.15 -0.16
C GLY A 85 5.48 -6.94 0.02
N ALA A 86 5.51 -8.14 -0.55
CA ALA A 86 6.66 -9.02 -0.68
C ALA A 86 6.72 -9.57 -2.10
N ALA A 87 7.93 -9.83 -2.62
CA ALA A 87 8.15 -10.48 -3.90
C ALA A 87 8.60 -11.93 -3.71
N GLY A 88 8.28 -12.78 -4.70
CA GLY A 88 8.80 -14.13 -4.81
C GLY A 88 8.83 -14.53 -6.29
N PHE A 89 9.87 -15.22 -6.70
CA PHE A 89 10.15 -15.56 -8.09
C PHE A 89 10.54 -17.02 -8.23
N GLY A 90 10.19 -17.62 -9.37
CA GLY A 90 10.54 -18.97 -9.73
C GLY A 90 9.50 -19.64 -10.62
N PRO A 91 9.82 -20.77 -11.25
CA PRO A 91 8.84 -21.61 -11.92
C PRO A 91 7.75 -22.06 -10.93
N ALA A 92 6.49 -22.15 -11.38
CA ALA A 92 5.36 -22.45 -10.51
C ALA A 92 5.53 -23.76 -9.71
N GLU A 93 6.15 -24.77 -10.33
CA GLU A 93 6.44 -26.06 -9.69
C GLU A 93 7.56 -26.01 -8.64
N ALA A 94 8.35 -24.92 -8.62
CA ALA A 94 9.48 -24.75 -7.68
C ALA A 94 9.15 -23.82 -6.50
N VAL A 95 8.03 -23.07 -6.56
CA VAL A 95 7.56 -22.23 -5.46
C VAL A 95 6.69 -23.09 -4.54
N GLY A 96 7.15 -23.32 -3.32
CA GLY A 96 6.42 -24.13 -2.34
C GLY A 96 5.21 -23.40 -1.73
N ASP A 97 4.23 -24.19 -1.27
CA ASP A 97 2.97 -23.67 -0.71
C ASP A 97 3.15 -22.63 0.40
N THR A 98 4.15 -22.81 1.29
CA THR A 98 4.47 -21.84 2.35
C THR A 98 4.82 -20.45 1.80
N VAL A 99 5.50 -20.38 0.65
CA VAL A 99 5.83 -19.11 -0.01
C VAL A 99 4.58 -18.51 -0.65
N ALA A 100 3.76 -19.33 -1.30
CA ALA A 100 2.49 -18.90 -1.88
C ALA A 100 1.55 -18.33 -0.80
N GLU A 101 1.42 -18.99 0.35
CA GLU A 101 0.67 -18.53 1.52
C GLU A 101 1.24 -17.20 2.06
N HIS A 102 2.57 -17.10 2.17
CA HIS A 102 3.23 -15.85 2.58
C HIS A 102 2.88 -14.70 1.64
N LEU A 103 3.01 -14.91 0.33
CA LEU A 103 2.71 -13.90 -0.66
C LEU A 103 1.23 -13.47 -0.63
N LEU A 104 0.30 -14.42 -0.53
CA LEU A 104 -1.12 -14.12 -0.39
C LEU A 104 -1.43 -13.36 0.89
N THR A 105 -0.83 -13.76 2.01
CA THR A 105 -1.02 -13.08 3.29
C THR A 105 -0.53 -11.63 3.24
N VAL A 106 0.71 -11.43 2.78
CA VAL A 106 1.33 -10.10 2.80
C VAL A 106 0.79 -9.18 1.70
N ASN A 107 0.54 -9.71 0.49
CA ASN A 107 0.14 -8.90 -0.66
C ASN A 107 -1.37 -8.71 -0.82
N ALA A 108 -2.20 -9.57 -0.21
CA ALA A 108 -3.65 -9.51 -0.34
C ALA A 108 -4.35 -9.41 1.01
N LEU A 109 -4.21 -10.41 1.91
CA LEU A 109 -5.02 -10.48 3.12
C LEU A 109 -4.74 -9.31 4.08
N ALA A 110 -3.49 -8.98 4.34
CA ALA A 110 -3.12 -7.85 5.20
C ALA A 110 -3.58 -6.49 4.62
N PRO A 111 -3.32 -6.14 3.34
CA PRO A 111 -3.91 -4.96 2.69
C PRO A 111 -5.43 -4.90 2.79
N VAL A 112 -6.13 -6.02 2.55
CA VAL A 112 -7.58 -6.10 2.67
C VAL A 112 -8.05 -5.86 4.10
N ALA A 113 -7.33 -6.35 5.12
CA ALA A 113 -7.67 -6.12 6.52
C ALA A 113 -7.62 -4.62 6.89
N PHE A 114 -6.55 -3.92 6.49
CA PHE A 114 -6.47 -2.45 6.65
C PHE A 114 -7.62 -1.75 5.94
N LEU A 115 -7.81 -2.02 4.65
CA LEU A 115 -8.78 -1.31 3.83
C LEU A 115 -10.22 -1.60 4.25
N ARG A 116 -10.55 -2.85 4.61
CA ARG A 116 -11.88 -3.24 5.11
C ARG A 116 -12.24 -2.48 6.38
N ALA A 117 -11.30 -2.37 7.34
CA ALA A 117 -11.52 -1.57 8.54
C ALA A 117 -11.68 -0.07 8.20
N ALA A 118 -10.91 0.44 7.23
CA ALA A 118 -10.97 1.84 6.81
C ALA A 118 -12.30 2.21 6.13
N LEU A 119 -13.00 1.26 5.49
CA LEU A 119 -14.31 1.48 4.87
C LEU A 119 -15.38 1.99 5.84
N THR A 120 -15.19 1.77 7.14
CA THR A 120 -16.15 2.17 8.19
C THR A 120 -15.88 3.55 8.77
N VAL A 121 -14.71 4.13 8.52
CA VAL A 121 -14.24 5.38 9.16
C VAL A 121 -13.85 6.48 8.19
N VAL A 122 -13.43 6.12 6.97
CA VAL A 122 -13.08 7.11 5.94
C VAL A 122 -14.35 7.73 5.38
N PRO A 123 -14.51 9.07 5.46
CA PRO A 123 -15.75 9.74 5.06
C PRO A 123 -15.93 9.77 3.53
N PRO A 124 -17.13 10.15 3.05
CA PRO A 124 -17.32 10.55 1.66
C PRO A 124 -16.29 11.63 1.24
N GLY A 125 -15.75 11.50 0.03
CA GLY A 125 -14.64 12.34 -0.45
C GLY A 125 -13.25 11.87 -0.02
N GLY A 126 -13.17 10.90 0.88
CA GLY A 126 -11.89 10.27 1.26
C GLY A 126 -11.44 9.18 0.28
N THR A 127 -10.22 8.67 0.47
CA THR A 127 -9.57 7.75 -0.47
C THR A 127 -8.99 6.52 0.22
N LEU A 128 -9.28 5.36 -0.33
CA LEU A 128 -8.66 4.09 0.00
C LEU A 128 -7.81 3.63 -1.18
N ALA A 129 -6.52 3.41 -0.98
CA ALA A 129 -5.60 3.04 -2.03
C ALA A 129 -4.68 1.88 -1.63
N ALA A 130 -4.30 1.06 -2.58
CA ALA A 130 -3.23 0.09 -2.41
C ALA A 130 -2.35 0.00 -3.64
N VAL A 131 -1.06 -0.25 -3.41
CA VAL A 131 -0.09 -0.50 -4.47
C VAL A 131 -0.12 -1.97 -4.87
N THR A 132 -0.54 -2.26 -6.11
CA THR A 132 -0.50 -3.61 -6.68
C THR A 132 0.70 -3.78 -7.62
N GLY A 133 0.66 -3.22 -8.80
CA GLY A 133 1.71 -3.27 -9.83
C GLY A 133 1.19 -3.77 -11.18
N VAL A 134 1.88 -3.38 -12.25
CA VAL A 134 1.58 -3.81 -13.63
C VAL A 134 1.72 -5.32 -13.83
N VAL A 135 2.33 -6.03 -12.89
CA VAL A 135 2.43 -7.50 -12.87
C VAL A 135 1.06 -8.18 -12.93
N VAL A 136 0.02 -7.52 -12.43
CA VAL A 136 -1.37 -8.03 -12.47
C VAL A 136 -1.86 -8.20 -13.92
N ASP A 137 -1.45 -7.32 -14.81
CA ASP A 137 -1.86 -7.35 -16.23
C ASP A 137 -0.88 -8.15 -17.09
N ALA A 138 0.42 -8.02 -16.82
CA ALA A 138 1.47 -8.62 -17.63
C ALA A 138 1.66 -10.12 -17.37
N ALA A 139 1.40 -10.58 -16.14
CA ALA A 139 1.56 -11.96 -15.68
C ALA A 139 2.85 -12.65 -16.20
N PRO A 140 4.05 -12.13 -15.90
CA PRO A 140 5.30 -12.64 -16.47
C PRO A 140 5.61 -14.06 -16.01
N ALA A 141 6.27 -14.85 -16.85
CA ALA A 141 6.80 -16.15 -16.46
C ALA A 141 7.74 -16.05 -15.26
N GLY A 142 7.69 -17.03 -14.35
CA GLY A 142 8.49 -17.03 -13.12
C GLY A 142 7.95 -16.11 -12.01
N MET A 143 6.74 -15.57 -12.16
CA MET A 143 6.08 -14.71 -11.20
C MET A 143 4.64 -15.17 -10.84
N ALA A 144 4.31 -16.44 -11.02
CA ALA A 144 2.92 -16.92 -10.92
C ALA A 144 2.29 -16.58 -9.57
N ASP A 145 2.89 -16.98 -8.46
CA ASP A 145 2.34 -16.78 -7.11
C ASP A 145 2.35 -15.31 -6.70
N TYR A 146 3.41 -14.58 -7.05
CA TYR A 146 3.48 -13.14 -6.83
C TYR A 146 2.36 -12.41 -7.59
N THR A 147 2.18 -12.72 -8.89
CA THR A 147 1.10 -12.17 -9.71
C THR A 147 -0.27 -12.50 -9.14
N ALA A 148 -0.50 -13.78 -8.79
CA ALA A 148 -1.77 -14.24 -8.20
C ALA A 148 -2.10 -13.47 -6.92
N SER A 149 -1.11 -13.25 -6.04
CA SER A 149 -1.31 -12.52 -4.79
C SER A 149 -1.67 -11.05 -5.01
N LYS A 150 -1.03 -10.38 -5.97
CA LYS A 150 -1.36 -9.00 -6.35
C LYS A 150 -2.68 -8.90 -7.11
N ALA A 151 -3.02 -9.88 -7.94
CA ALA A 151 -4.29 -9.96 -8.65
C ALA A 151 -5.48 -10.17 -7.69
N ALA A 152 -5.30 -10.94 -6.61
CA ALA A 152 -6.32 -11.10 -5.58
C ALA A 152 -6.70 -9.75 -4.94
N LEU A 153 -5.71 -8.92 -4.58
CA LEU A 153 -5.95 -7.58 -4.06
C LEU A 153 -6.62 -6.68 -5.11
N ALA A 154 -6.16 -6.71 -6.35
CA ALA A 154 -6.72 -5.90 -7.45
C ALA A 154 -8.20 -6.24 -7.71
N ALA A 155 -8.56 -7.53 -7.69
CA ALA A 155 -9.94 -7.98 -7.82
C ALA A 155 -10.82 -7.48 -6.67
N TRP A 156 -10.32 -7.56 -5.42
CA TRP A 156 -11.02 -7.03 -4.25
C TRP A 156 -11.25 -5.52 -4.36
N LEU A 157 -10.21 -4.75 -4.70
CA LEU A 157 -10.32 -3.30 -4.90
C LEU A 157 -11.34 -2.94 -5.99
N THR A 158 -11.39 -3.73 -7.08
CA THR A 158 -12.33 -3.53 -8.18
C THR A 158 -13.78 -3.72 -7.72
N SER A 159 -14.06 -4.75 -6.90
CA SER A 159 -15.39 -5.00 -6.34
C SER A 159 -15.81 -3.89 -5.39
N VAL A 160 -14.95 -3.53 -4.43
CA VAL A 160 -15.23 -2.48 -3.45
C VAL A 160 -15.41 -1.11 -4.12
N ARG A 161 -14.67 -0.80 -5.17
CA ARG A 161 -14.87 0.43 -5.95
C ARG A 161 -16.29 0.53 -6.51
N ARG A 162 -16.85 -0.59 -6.99
CA ARG A 162 -18.24 -0.63 -7.49
C ARG A 162 -19.23 -0.42 -6.36
N GLU A 163 -19.03 -1.06 -5.20
CA GLU A 163 -19.87 -0.91 -3.99
C GLU A 163 -19.86 0.55 -3.49
N ARG A 164 -18.70 1.20 -3.52
CA ARG A 164 -18.51 2.56 -2.99
C ARG A 164 -18.83 3.69 -3.96
N ARG A 165 -19.20 3.38 -5.19
CA ARG A 165 -19.52 4.39 -6.22
C ARG A 165 -20.53 5.45 -5.75
N ARG A 166 -21.50 5.06 -4.92
CA ARG A 166 -22.56 5.94 -4.43
C ARG A 166 -22.24 6.64 -3.11
N THR A 167 -21.20 6.21 -2.40
CA THR A 167 -20.82 6.78 -1.09
C THR A 167 -19.81 7.91 -1.22
N GLY A 168 -19.25 8.15 -2.42
CA GLY A 168 -18.27 9.18 -2.66
C GLY A 168 -16.86 8.87 -2.12
N THR A 169 -16.62 7.65 -1.59
CA THR A 169 -15.26 7.23 -1.19
C THR A 169 -14.54 6.67 -2.39
N ALA A 170 -13.39 7.24 -2.73
CA ALA A 170 -12.54 6.73 -3.81
C ALA A 170 -11.81 5.44 -3.40
N VAL A 171 -11.76 4.46 -4.30
CA VAL A 171 -10.99 3.21 -4.11
C VAL A 171 -10.03 3.03 -5.27
N LEU A 172 -8.73 3.06 -5.00
CA LEU A 172 -7.68 3.07 -6.02
C LEU A 172 -6.85 1.79 -5.98
N ASP A 173 -6.68 1.20 -7.15
CA ASP A 173 -5.68 0.18 -7.46
C ASP A 173 -4.53 0.89 -8.17
N ILE A 174 -3.41 1.10 -7.46
CA ILE A 174 -2.26 1.84 -7.99
C ILE A 174 -1.27 0.82 -8.58
N ARG A 175 -1.26 0.73 -9.91
CA ARG A 175 -0.43 -0.21 -10.66
C ARG A 175 0.90 0.41 -11.03
N LEU A 176 1.86 0.36 -10.10
CA LEU A 176 3.20 0.83 -10.38
C LEU A 176 3.91 -0.10 -11.38
N PRO A 177 4.70 0.44 -12.32
CA PRO A 177 5.63 -0.34 -13.12
C PRO A 177 6.76 -0.90 -12.24
N HIS A 178 7.78 -1.54 -12.86
CA HIS A 178 9.01 -1.84 -12.16
C HIS A 178 9.64 -0.55 -11.60
N VAL A 179 10.04 -0.60 -10.31
CA VAL A 179 10.65 0.54 -9.60
C VAL A 179 12.00 0.09 -9.05
N GLU A 180 13.04 0.87 -9.33
CA GLU A 180 14.41 0.64 -8.85
C GLU A 180 14.51 0.96 -7.35
N SER A 181 13.92 0.09 -6.55
CA SER A 181 13.80 0.26 -5.09
C SER A 181 14.52 -0.83 -4.29
N GLY A 182 15.20 -1.76 -4.94
CA GLY A 182 15.75 -2.95 -4.33
C GLY A 182 14.67 -3.93 -3.83
N PHE A 183 13.43 -3.82 -4.30
CA PHE A 183 12.33 -4.70 -3.90
C PHE A 183 12.51 -6.12 -4.45
N ALA A 184 12.97 -6.25 -5.69
CA ALA A 184 13.21 -7.52 -6.34
C ALA A 184 14.36 -8.30 -5.69
N GLU A 185 15.39 -7.60 -5.22
CA GLU A 185 16.55 -8.19 -4.53
C GLU A 185 16.21 -8.71 -3.13
N ARG A 186 15.12 -8.23 -2.55
CA ARG A 186 14.58 -8.68 -1.25
C ARG A 186 13.47 -9.72 -1.38
N ALA A 187 13.39 -10.40 -2.54
CA ALA A 187 12.43 -11.47 -2.74
C ALA A 187 12.59 -12.58 -1.69
N VAL A 188 11.46 -13.13 -1.24
CA VAL A 188 11.44 -14.22 -0.23
C VAL A 188 11.92 -15.54 -0.79
N VAL A 189 11.87 -15.69 -2.12
CA VAL A 189 12.39 -16.84 -2.86
C VAL A 189 12.79 -16.42 -4.27
N GLY A 190 13.83 -17.06 -4.81
CA GLY A 190 14.27 -16.93 -6.19
C GLY A 190 14.89 -15.58 -6.53
N ARG A 191 15.04 -15.36 -7.82
CA ARG A 191 15.54 -14.10 -8.38
C ARG A 191 14.58 -13.58 -9.42
N ALA A 192 14.42 -12.26 -9.49
CA ALA A 192 13.61 -11.63 -10.52
C ALA A 192 14.10 -12.05 -11.93
N PRO A 193 13.18 -12.26 -12.87
CA PRO A 193 13.56 -12.33 -14.27
C PRO A 193 14.20 -11.00 -14.70
N VAL A 194 14.85 -11.00 -15.87
CA VAL A 194 15.38 -9.76 -16.45
C VAL A 194 14.19 -8.82 -16.71
N LEU A 195 14.17 -7.72 -15.97
CA LEU A 195 13.15 -6.68 -16.12
C LEU A 195 13.71 -5.53 -16.95
N PRO A 196 12.87 -4.81 -17.70
CA PRO A 196 13.29 -3.56 -18.32
C PRO A 196 13.70 -2.55 -17.25
N PRO A 197 14.49 -1.49 -17.60
CA PRO A 197 14.81 -0.41 -16.67
C PRO A 197 13.56 0.12 -15.98
N GLY A 198 13.63 0.20 -14.65
CA GLY A 198 12.52 0.61 -13.83
C GLY A 198 12.38 2.14 -13.71
N ARG A 199 11.31 2.57 -13.09
CA ARG A 199 11.15 3.96 -12.66
C ARG A 199 11.97 4.20 -11.39
N THR A 200 12.35 5.45 -11.16
CA THR A 200 12.90 5.88 -9.88
C THR A 200 11.84 5.83 -8.78
N VAL A 201 12.28 5.85 -7.52
CA VAL A 201 11.37 5.93 -6.36
C VAL A 201 10.56 7.23 -6.40
N ASP A 202 11.19 8.35 -6.77
CA ASP A 202 10.52 9.64 -6.85
C ASP A 202 9.41 9.64 -7.91
N GLU A 203 9.67 9.11 -9.11
CA GLU A 203 8.65 8.97 -10.16
C GLU A 203 7.48 8.07 -9.69
N ALA A 204 7.77 6.99 -8.98
CA ALA A 204 6.73 6.11 -8.44
C ALA A 204 5.88 6.82 -7.37
N VAL A 205 6.50 7.62 -6.52
CA VAL A 205 5.80 8.43 -5.51
C VAL A 205 4.96 9.52 -6.18
N ASP A 206 5.46 10.18 -7.22
CA ASP A 206 4.69 11.16 -8.00
C ASP A 206 3.45 10.51 -8.61
N MET A 207 3.58 9.32 -9.21
CA MET A 207 2.43 8.57 -9.74
C MET A 207 1.37 8.28 -8.66
N ILE A 208 1.80 7.93 -7.44
CA ILE A 208 0.86 7.70 -6.32
C ILE A 208 0.17 9.00 -5.94
N VAL A 209 0.92 10.09 -5.74
CA VAL A 209 0.38 11.40 -5.33
C VAL A 209 -0.59 11.95 -6.38
N ASP A 210 -0.26 11.81 -7.67
CA ASP A 210 -1.13 12.22 -8.78
C ASP A 210 -2.45 11.43 -8.77
N ALA A 211 -2.38 10.10 -8.58
CA ALA A 211 -3.58 9.26 -8.48
C ALA A 211 -4.47 9.65 -7.29
N LEU A 212 -3.87 9.92 -6.12
CA LEU A 212 -4.57 10.37 -4.93
C LEU A 212 -5.23 11.75 -5.15
N THR A 213 -4.55 12.65 -5.83
CA THR A 213 -5.06 13.99 -6.11
C THR A 213 -6.19 13.97 -7.12
N ALA A 214 -6.04 13.19 -8.20
CA ALA A 214 -7.05 13.06 -9.25
C ALA A 214 -8.33 12.36 -8.75
N SER A 215 -8.24 11.52 -7.72
CA SER A 215 -9.39 10.81 -7.16
C SER A 215 -10.34 11.67 -6.32
N ARG A 216 -9.92 12.86 -5.96
CA ARG A 216 -10.73 13.80 -5.18
C ARG A 216 -11.71 14.49 -6.11
N VAL A 217 -12.97 14.10 -6.03
CA VAL A 217 -14.05 14.81 -6.72
C VAL A 217 -14.05 16.24 -6.17
N PRO A 218 -13.99 17.27 -7.02
CA PRO A 218 -14.22 18.64 -6.57
C PRO A 218 -15.57 18.66 -5.84
N SER A 219 -15.60 19.24 -4.63
CA SER A 219 -16.87 19.54 -3.99
C SER A 219 -17.64 20.48 -4.91
N THR A 220 -18.48 19.94 -5.77
CA THR A 220 -19.53 20.75 -6.42
C THR A 220 -20.46 21.19 -5.30
N ARG A 221 -20.27 22.44 -4.89
CA ARG A 221 -21.27 23.17 -4.09
C ARG A 221 -22.57 23.30 -4.84
#